data_f51c7720dc951e08ab0f8967def73042
#
_entry.id   f51c7720dc951e08ab0f8967def73042
#
_cell.length_a   1.000
_cell.length_b   1.000
_cell.length_c   1.000
_cell.angle_alpha   90.00
_cell.angle_beta   90.00
_cell.angle_gamma   90.00
#
_symmetry.space_group_name_H-M   'P 1'
#
loop_
_entity.id
_entity.type
_entity.pdbx_description
1 polymer ?
#
loop_
_entity_poly.entity_id
_entity_poly.type
_entity_poly.pdbx_seq_one_letter_code
_entity_poly.pdbx_strand_id
1 'polypeptide(L)'
;MRTQAKELGLAIIGGGRVGLFRGEVANRHPAVKWIGLAEKNPNRAGEVAPRIGADFVTTDYRELLRRPEVTCVIIATDEHLHVDPIMAAIEHGLC
;
A
#
# COMPACT_ATOMS: atom_id res chain seq x y z
N MET A 1 -2.88 26.90 11.56
CA MET A 1 -3.05 26.44 11.02
C MET A 1 -3.59 25.59 10.70
N ARG A 2 -3.54 25.38 10.49
CA ARG A 2 -3.72 24.46 10.10
C ARG A 2 -3.68 23.76 9.31
N THR A 3 -4.17 23.83 9.67
CA THR A 3 -3.42 22.96 8.80
C THR A 3 -4.34 22.12 7.93
N GLN A 4 -4.13 22.12 6.67
CA GLN A 4 -4.89 21.28 5.78
C GLN A 4 -4.53 19.81 6.00
N ALA A 5 -5.52 18.93 5.93
CA ALA A 5 -5.26 17.51 5.93
C ALA A 5 -4.48 17.16 4.67
N LYS A 6 -3.36 16.46 4.83
CA LYS A 6 -2.60 15.98 3.68
C LYS A 6 -3.37 14.90 2.96
N GLU A 7 -3.31 14.96 1.65
CA GLU A 7 -3.81 13.87 0.84
C GLU A 7 -2.80 12.74 0.87
N LEU A 8 -3.28 11.52 1.10
CA LEU A 8 -2.42 10.36 1.24
C LEU A 8 -2.47 9.48 0.01
N GLY A 9 -1.29 9.09 -0.47
CA GLY A 9 -1.15 8.04 -1.44
C GLY A 9 -0.60 6.82 -0.70
N LEU A 10 -1.43 5.82 -0.53
CA LEU A 10 -1.12 4.67 0.31
C LEU A 10 -0.63 3.48 -0.50
N ALA A 11 0.53 2.96 -0.11
CA ALA A 11 1.05 1.71 -0.68
C ALA A 11 0.79 0.60 0.32
N ILE A 12 0.12 -0.46 -0.12
CA ILE A 12 -0.12 -1.64 0.70
C ILE A 12 0.72 -2.78 0.15
N ILE A 13 1.62 -3.29 0.95
CA ILE A 13 2.48 -4.39 0.57
C ILE A 13 1.99 -5.65 1.27
N GLY A 14 1.47 -6.58 0.49
CA GLY A 14 0.86 -7.80 0.98
C GLY A 14 -0.65 -7.75 0.94
N GLY A 15 -1.26 -8.67 0.20
CA GLY A 15 -2.71 -8.73 0.01
C GLY A 15 -3.40 -9.81 0.84
N GLY A 16 -2.79 -10.22 1.96
CA GLY A 16 -3.41 -11.16 2.86
C GLY A 16 -4.54 -10.53 3.66
N ARG A 17 -5.02 -11.25 4.68
CA ARG A 17 -6.17 -10.80 5.47
C ARG A 17 -5.98 -9.41 6.06
N VAL A 18 -4.81 -9.14 6.63
CA VAL A 18 -4.53 -7.84 7.25
C VAL A 18 -4.47 -6.73 6.19
N GLY A 19 -3.79 -6.99 5.08
CA GLY A 19 -3.71 -6.02 3.99
C GLY A 19 -5.07 -5.69 3.41
N LEU A 20 -5.91 -6.71 3.23
CA LEU A 20 -7.27 -6.50 2.74
C LEU A 20 -8.07 -5.66 3.72
N PHE A 21 -8.03 -5.99 5.00
CA PHE A 21 -8.78 -5.24 6.02
C PHE A 21 -8.35 -3.79 6.07
N ARG A 22 -7.04 -3.56 6.13
CA ARG A 22 -6.54 -2.19 6.19
C ARG A 22 -6.81 -1.41 4.92
N GLY A 23 -6.75 -2.07 3.77
CA GLY A 23 -7.07 -1.43 2.50
C GLY A 23 -8.53 -1.04 2.40
N GLU A 24 -9.43 -1.89 2.89
CA GLU A 24 -10.85 -1.58 2.89
C GLU A 24 -11.15 -0.38 3.79
N VAL A 25 -10.51 -0.32 4.94
CA VAL A 25 -10.65 0.83 5.85
C VAL A 25 -10.10 2.10 5.20
N ALA A 26 -8.91 2.00 4.61
CA ALA A 26 -8.27 3.13 3.96
C ALA A 26 -9.09 3.68 2.79
N ASN A 27 -9.71 2.79 2.03
CA ASN A 27 -10.50 3.18 0.87
C ASN A 27 -11.71 4.06 1.26
N ARG A 28 -12.15 3.94 2.51
CA ARG A 28 -13.26 4.74 3.02
C ARG A 28 -12.82 6.04 3.68
N HIS A 29 -11.53 6.21 3.87
CA HIS A 29 -11.03 7.41 4.54
C HIS A 29 -10.87 8.57 3.55
N PRO A 30 -11.47 9.74 3.83
CA PRO A 30 -11.46 10.84 2.87
C PRO A 30 -10.08 11.42 2.56
N ALA A 31 -9.10 11.22 3.42
CA ALA A 31 -7.75 11.71 3.18
C ALA A 31 -6.96 10.82 2.22
N VAL A 32 -7.40 9.58 2.01
CA VAL A 32 -6.71 8.65 1.11
C VAL A 32 -7.20 8.86 -0.30
N LYS A 33 -6.31 9.36 -1.17
CA LYS A 33 -6.66 9.72 -2.54
C LYS A 33 -6.13 8.73 -3.57
N TRP A 34 -5.21 7.87 -3.17
CA TRP A 34 -4.61 6.91 -4.08
C TRP A 34 -4.18 5.67 -3.27
N ILE A 35 -4.46 4.50 -3.82
CA ILE A 35 -4.07 3.24 -3.19
C ILE A 35 -3.38 2.37 -4.22
N GLY A 36 -2.18 1.90 -3.88
CA GLY A 36 -1.46 0.91 -4.68
C GLY A 36 -1.30 -0.36 -3.88
N LEU A 37 -1.37 -1.49 -4.56
CA LEU A 37 -1.21 -2.81 -3.95
C LEU A 37 -0.04 -3.55 -4.57
N ALA A 38 0.83 -4.09 -3.74
CA ALA A 38 1.87 -5.03 -4.17
C ALA A 38 1.60 -6.36 -3.49
N GLU A 39 1.36 -7.40 -4.28
CA GLU A 39 1.09 -8.74 -3.79
C GLU A 39 1.76 -9.76 -4.72
N LYS A 40 2.62 -10.61 -4.16
CA LYS A 40 3.40 -11.56 -4.95
C LYS A 40 2.52 -12.57 -5.68
N ASN A 41 1.40 -12.95 -5.08
CA ASN A 41 0.48 -13.90 -5.68
C ASN A 41 -0.48 -13.15 -6.61
N PRO A 42 -0.36 -13.31 -7.94
CA PRO A 42 -1.19 -12.53 -8.86
C PRO A 42 -2.69 -12.84 -8.73
N ASN A 43 -3.05 -14.06 -8.35
CA ASN A 43 -4.46 -14.39 -8.14
C ASN A 43 -5.03 -13.62 -6.95
N ARG A 44 -4.27 -13.58 -5.85
CA ARG A 44 -4.68 -12.81 -4.67
C ARG A 44 -4.72 -11.32 -4.97
N ALA A 45 -3.77 -10.83 -5.72
CA ALA A 45 -3.75 -9.42 -6.14
C ALA A 45 -5.02 -9.07 -6.90
N GLY A 46 -5.43 -9.94 -7.83
CA GLY A 46 -6.64 -9.73 -8.61
C GLY A 46 -7.92 -9.78 -7.78
N GLU A 47 -7.91 -10.54 -6.68
CA GLU A 47 -9.06 -10.63 -5.79
C GLU A 47 -9.14 -9.42 -4.84
N VAL A 48 -8.00 -8.97 -4.35
CA VAL A 48 -7.94 -7.92 -3.34
C VAL A 48 -8.06 -6.52 -3.95
N ALA A 49 -7.43 -6.30 -5.09
CA ALA A 49 -7.38 -4.97 -5.69
C ALA A 49 -8.73 -4.28 -5.83
N PRO A 50 -9.78 -4.94 -6.39
CA PRO A 50 -11.07 -4.26 -6.52
C PRO A 50 -11.74 -4.02 -5.16
N ARG A 51 -11.45 -4.86 -4.17
CA ARG A 51 -12.07 -4.73 -2.85
C ARG A 51 -11.51 -3.55 -2.07
N ILE A 52 -10.28 -3.16 -2.33
CA ILE A 52 -9.67 -2.02 -1.66
C ILE A 52 -9.67 -0.76 -2.53
N GLY A 53 -10.22 -0.85 -3.73
CA GLY A 53 -10.23 0.28 -4.65
C GLY A 53 -8.84 0.67 -5.12
N ALA A 54 -7.98 -0.32 -5.40
CA ALA A 54 -6.61 -0.05 -5.79
C ALA A 54 -6.52 0.64 -7.15
N ASP A 55 -5.75 1.71 -7.21
CA ASP A 55 -5.47 2.45 -8.43
C ASP A 55 -4.29 1.87 -9.20
N PHE A 56 -3.44 1.13 -8.52
CA PHE A 56 -2.25 0.53 -9.10
C PHE A 56 -2.01 -0.83 -8.44
N VAL A 57 -1.66 -1.83 -9.22
CA VAL A 57 -1.45 -3.20 -8.72
C VAL A 57 -0.19 -3.76 -9.35
N THR A 58 0.65 -4.36 -8.53
CA THR A 58 1.88 -5.00 -9.01
C THR A 58 2.21 -6.22 -8.15
N THR A 59 3.06 -7.09 -8.67
CA THR A 59 3.59 -8.20 -7.88
C THR A 59 4.94 -7.85 -7.25
N ASP A 60 5.48 -6.67 -7.58
CA ASP A 60 6.79 -6.23 -7.08
C ASP A 60 6.63 -4.97 -6.24
N TYR A 61 6.84 -5.08 -4.92
CA TYR A 61 6.69 -3.93 -4.02
C TYR A 61 7.67 -2.80 -4.34
N ARG A 62 8.82 -3.11 -4.94
CA ARG A 62 9.78 -2.07 -5.32
C ARG A 62 9.22 -1.17 -6.40
N GLU A 63 8.47 -1.76 -7.33
CA GLU A 63 7.81 -0.99 -8.37
C GLU A 63 6.77 -0.06 -7.77
N LEU A 64 6.01 -0.55 -6.79
CA LEU A 64 5.01 0.26 -6.10
C LEU A 64 5.65 1.45 -5.39
N LEU A 65 6.75 1.22 -4.69
CA LEU A 65 7.40 2.27 -3.92
C LEU A 65 8.03 3.36 -4.78
N ARG A 66 8.21 3.11 -6.07
CA ARG A 66 8.71 4.13 -6.99
C ARG A 66 7.63 5.04 -7.51
N ARG A 67 6.37 4.71 -7.27
CA ARG A 67 5.28 5.55 -7.75
C ARG A 67 5.28 6.89 -7.02
N PRO A 68 5.18 8.00 -7.77
CA PRO A 68 5.23 9.33 -7.14
C PRO A 68 4.04 9.62 -6.22
N GLU A 69 2.93 8.91 -6.41
CA GLU A 69 1.75 9.10 -5.57
C GLU A 69 1.94 8.58 -4.15
N VAL A 70 2.89 7.67 -3.94
CA VAL A 70 3.06 7.02 -2.63
C VAL A 70 3.66 7.96 -1.62
N THR A 71 2.96 8.17 -0.51
CA THR A 71 3.44 8.98 0.61
C THR A 71 3.48 8.19 1.92
N CYS A 72 2.78 7.07 1.98
CA CYS A 72 2.71 6.27 3.19
C CYS A 72 2.62 4.79 2.82
N VAL A 73 3.11 3.93 3.70
CA VAL A 73 3.20 2.49 3.42
C VAL A 73 2.62 1.68 4.56
N ILE A 74 1.82 0.67 4.21
CA ILE A 74 1.38 -0.36 5.14
C ILE A 74 2.01 -1.68 4.70
N ILE A 75 2.74 -2.32 5.60
CA ILE A 75 3.38 -3.59 5.32
C ILE A 75 2.60 -4.69 6.02
N ALA A 76 1.98 -5.55 5.23
CA ALA A 76 1.09 -6.60 5.72
C ALA A 76 1.48 -7.98 5.17
N THR A 77 2.77 -8.18 4.93
CA THR A 77 3.30 -9.48 4.50
C THR A 77 3.55 -10.37 5.70
N ASP A 78 3.92 -11.62 5.43
CA ASP A 78 4.35 -12.52 6.51
C ASP A 78 5.55 -11.91 7.23
N GLU A 79 5.64 -12.18 8.54
CA GLU A 79 6.60 -11.53 9.40
C GLU A 79 8.03 -11.58 8.88
N HIS A 80 8.45 -12.73 8.40
CA HIS A 80 9.82 -12.91 7.91
C HIS A 80 10.10 -12.16 6.59
N LEU A 81 9.09 -11.61 5.95
CA LEU A 81 9.23 -10.87 4.70
C LEU A 81 9.21 -9.36 4.90
N HIS A 82 9.07 -8.89 6.14
CA HIS A 82 8.95 -7.46 6.42
C HIS A 82 10.24 -6.67 6.25
N VAL A 83 11.40 -7.31 6.47
CA VAL A 83 12.67 -6.60 6.52
C VAL A 83 12.97 -5.88 5.21
N ASP A 84 12.89 -6.59 4.08
CA ASP A 84 13.20 -5.97 2.78
C ASP A 84 12.24 -4.84 2.42
N PRO A 85 10.92 -4.99 2.55
CA PRO A 85 10.00 -3.88 2.29
C PRO A 85 10.21 -2.69 3.22
N ILE A 86 10.51 -2.94 4.49
CA ILE A 86 10.77 -1.85 5.44
C ILE A 86 12.00 -1.07 5.01
N MET A 87 13.08 -1.77 4.67
CA MET A 87 14.32 -1.12 4.23
C MET A 87 14.11 -0.34 2.94
N ALA A 88 13.36 -0.90 2.00
CA ALA A 88 13.06 -0.21 0.75
C ALA A 88 12.25 1.06 1.00
N ALA A 89 11.28 1.01 1.92
CA ALA A 89 10.48 2.18 2.26
C ALA A 89 11.36 3.27 2.87
N ILE A 90 12.29 2.90 3.75
CA ILE A 90 13.21 3.85 4.35
C ILE A 90 14.08 4.51 3.28
N GLU A 91 14.58 3.72 2.32
CA GLU A 91 15.41 4.25 1.24
C GLU A 91 14.65 5.28 0.39
N HIS A 92 13.33 5.13 0.29
CA HIS A 92 12.49 6.07 -0.46
C HIS A 92 11.96 7.21 0.42
N GLY A 93 12.33 7.26 1.69
CA GLY A 93 11.91 8.31 2.60
C GLY A 93 10.43 8.27 2.95
N LEU A 94 9.84 7.08 2.96
CA LEU A 94 8.41 6.90 3.24
C LEU A 94 8.15 6.59 4.71
N CYS A 95 6.99 6.95 5.16
CA CYS A 95 6.57 6.65 6.53
C CYS A 95 5.89 5.29 6.65
#